data_0aa6fd0d358088bad0a457b5a1c47981
#
_entry.id   0aa6fd0d358088bad0a457b5a1c47981
#
_cell.length_a   1.000
_cell.length_b   1.000
_cell.length_c   1.000
_cell.angle_alpha   90.00
_cell.angle_beta   90.00
_cell.angle_gamma   90.00
#
_symmetry.space_group_name_H-M   'P 1'
#
loop_
_entity.id
_entity.type
_entity.pdbx_description
1 polymer ?
#
loop_
_entity_poly.entity_id
_entity_poly.type
_entity_poly.pdbx_seq_one_letter_code
_entity_poly.pdbx_strand_id
1 'polypeptide(L)'
;MAKVVLISCVSKKLPHKAKARDLYISQLFRKSLKYAQQLSPKEIYILSAKYGLVPLDKEIEPYDVTLNNMSVQERRNWALKVIPQLREHCDLEKDHFVILAGQKYRQYLLPELKSYEVPMEGLPIGKGLQFLNEQLQSSKGGKGE
;
A
#
# COMPACT_ATOMS: atom_id res chain seq x y z
N MET A 1 -2.24 16.80 -11.67
CA MET A 1 -1.70 16.11 -10.47
C MET A 1 -1.67 14.62 -10.70
N ALA A 2 -0.55 14.00 -10.37
CA ALA A 2 -0.41 12.56 -10.57
C ALA A 2 -0.96 11.82 -9.35
N LYS A 3 -1.45 10.61 -9.57
CA LYS A 3 -1.97 9.75 -8.50
C LYS A 3 -0.96 8.65 -8.21
N VAL A 4 -0.64 8.47 -6.95
CA VAL A 4 0.29 7.44 -6.49
C VAL A 4 -0.45 6.58 -5.46
N VAL A 5 -0.36 5.25 -5.58
CA VAL A 5 -1.01 4.35 -4.63
C VAL A 5 0.05 3.67 -3.77
N LEU A 6 -0.18 3.67 -2.47
CA LEU A 6 0.68 3.01 -1.48
C LEU A 6 -0.10 1.88 -0.83
N ILE A 7 0.41 0.66 -0.91
CA ILE A 7 -0.25 -0.53 -0.37
C ILE A 7 0.64 -1.18 0.67
N SER A 8 0.08 -1.52 1.83
CA SER A 8 0.81 -2.33 2.81
C SER A 8 0.20 -3.72 2.89
N CYS A 9 1.00 -4.70 3.30
CA CYS A 9 0.53 -6.05 3.57
C CYS A 9 1.38 -6.65 4.67
N VAL A 10 0.73 -7.17 5.71
CA VAL A 10 1.42 -7.74 6.87
C VAL A 10 1.23 -9.24 6.99
N SER A 11 0.44 -9.83 6.11
CA SER A 11 0.13 -11.25 6.23
C SER A 11 0.85 -12.06 5.16
N LYS A 12 0.33 -13.22 4.88
CA LYS A 12 0.92 -14.30 4.10
C LYS A 12 1.82 -13.89 2.93
N LYS A 13 2.98 -14.51 2.86
CA LYS A 13 3.96 -14.33 1.80
C LYS A 13 4.38 -15.68 1.24
N LEU A 14 4.87 -15.66 -0.01
CA LEU A 14 5.52 -16.85 -0.58
C LEU A 14 6.75 -17.19 0.27
N PRO A 15 7.15 -18.48 0.32
CA PRO A 15 8.30 -18.89 1.13
C PRO A 15 9.66 -18.68 0.46
N HIS A 16 9.69 -18.00 -0.66
CA HIS A 16 10.91 -17.77 -1.41
C HIS A 16 10.90 -16.37 -2.05
N LYS A 17 12.06 -15.96 -2.54
CA LYS A 17 12.23 -14.69 -3.23
C LYS A 17 11.28 -14.58 -4.41
N ALA A 18 10.71 -13.39 -4.59
CA ALA A 18 9.80 -13.10 -5.69
C ALA A 18 9.72 -11.60 -5.91
N LYS A 19 9.16 -11.20 -7.06
CA LYS A 19 8.82 -9.80 -7.25
C LYS A 19 7.84 -9.38 -6.17
N ALA A 20 7.95 -8.14 -5.70
CA ALA A 20 7.11 -7.67 -4.61
C ALA A 20 5.63 -7.87 -4.90
N ARG A 21 5.19 -7.63 -6.13
CA ARG A 21 3.78 -7.83 -6.51
C ARG A 21 3.30 -9.27 -6.32
N ASP A 22 4.21 -10.23 -6.40
CA ASP A 22 3.88 -11.66 -6.32
C ASP A 22 4.15 -12.23 -4.94
N LEU A 23 4.98 -11.58 -4.14
CA LEU A 23 5.38 -12.10 -2.84
C LEU A 23 4.23 -12.18 -1.85
N TYR A 24 3.35 -11.18 -1.86
CA TYR A 24 2.24 -11.09 -0.90
C TYR A 24 1.04 -11.81 -1.48
N ILE A 25 0.58 -12.85 -0.80
CA ILE A 25 -0.45 -13.76 -1.35
C ILE A 25 -1.79 -13.69 -0.64
N SER A 26 -1.99 -12.75 0.29
CA SER A 26 -3.29 -12.61 0.94
C SER A 26 -4.33 -12.03 -0.02
N GLN A 27 -5.60 -12.37 0.23
CA GLN A 27 -6.69 -11.82 -0.57
C GLN A 27 -6.74 -10.30 -0.47
N LEU A 28 -6.50 -9.77 0.73
CA LEU A 28 -6.55 -8.32 0.92
C LEU A 28 -5.53 -7.61 0.04
N PHE A 29 -4.30 -8.12 0.01
CA PHE A 29 -3.27 -7.51 -0.83
C PHE A 29 -3.63 -7.63 -2.32
N ARG A 30 -4.02 -8.81 -2.76
CA ARG A 30 -4.31 -9.04 -4.18
C ARG A 30 -5.46 -8.16 -4.68
N LYS A 31 -6.49 -8.03 -3.86
CA LYS A 31 -7.63 -7.17 -4.21
C LYS A 31 -7.26 -5.69 -4.15
N SER A 32 -6.45 -5.31 -3.18
CA SER A 32 -5.95 -3.94 -3.08
C SER A 32 -5.12 -3.57 -4.32
N LEU A 33 -4.28 -4.50 -4.79
CA LEU A 33 -3.47 -4.26 -5.98
C LEU A 33 -4.36 -4.11 -7.22
N LYS A 34 -5.36 -4.96 -7.38
CA LYS A 34 -6.28 -4.85 -8.51
C LYS A 34 -7.03 -3.51 -8.48
N TYR A 35 -7.50 -3.12 -7.31
CA TYR A 35 -8.18 -1.84 -7.15
C TYR A 35 -7.25 -0.68 -7.51
N ALA A 36 -6.01 -0.74 -7.02
CA ALA A 36 -5.02 0.27 -7.35
C ALA A 36 -4.79 0.38 -8.84
N GLN A 37 -4.71 -0.76 -9.54
CA GLN A 37 -4.52 -0.78 -10.98
C GLN A 37 -5.71 -0.17 -11.73
N GLN A 38 -6.93 -0.35 -11.21
CA GLN A 38 -8.12 0.27 -11.81
C GLN A 38 -8.09 1.79 -11.77
N LEU A 39 -7.40 2.36 -10.81
CA LEU A 39 -7.30 3.81 -10.66
C LEU A 39 -6.36 4.43 -11.69
N SER A 40 -5.66 3.61 -12.46
CA SER A 40 -4.69 4.05 -13.47
C SER A 40 -3.69 5.06 -12.91
N PRO A 41 -3.02 4.74 -11.80
CA PRO A 41 -2.09 5.68 -11.18
C PRO A 41 -0.80 5.81 -11.97
N LYS A 42 -0.05 6.87 -11.68
CA LYS A 42 1.29 7.05 -12.20
C LYS A 42 2.20 5.95 -11.68
N GLU A 43 2.09 5.63 -10.39
CA GLU A 43 2.92 4.61 -9.75
C GLU A 43 2.17 3.91 -8.63
N ILE A 44 2.54 2.65 -8.36
CA ILE A 44 2.07 1.88 -7.22
C ILE A 44 3.30 1.39 -6.48
N TYR A 45 3.34 1.64 -5.18
CA TYR A 45 4.43 1.15 -4.31
C TYR A 45 3.87 0.34 -3.17
N ILE A 46 4.68 -0.59 -2.68
CA ILE A 46 4.36 -1.38 -1.49
C ILE A 46 5.15 -0.79 -0.32
N LEU A 47 4.48 -0.65 0.82
CA LEU A 47 5.10 -0.24 2.06
C LEU A 47 5.50 -1.49 2.82
N SER A 48 6.80 -1.76 2.89
CA SER A 48 7.35 -2.95 3.53
C SER A 48 7.98 -2.61 4.87
N ALA A 49 7.65 -3.39 5.90
CA ALA A 49 8.24 -3.16 7.21
C ALA A 49 9.76 -3.32 7.19
N LYS A 50 10.26 -4.21 6.35
CA LYS A 50 11.71 -4.48 6.27
C LYS A 50 12.40 -3.59 5.25
N TYR A 51 11.82 -3.45 4.07
CA TYR A 51 12.49 -2.79 2.94
C TYR A 51 12.07 -1.34 2.72
N GLY A 52 11.03 -0.87 3.40
CA GLY A 52 10.52 0.47 3.21
C GLY A 52 9.66 0.58 1.96
N LEU A 53 9.96 1.54 1.10
CA LEU A 53 9.21 1.73 -0.15
C LEU A 53 9.74 0.76 -1.22
N VAL A 54 8.85 -0.06 -1.76
CA VAL A 54 9.23 -1.10 -2.72
C VAL A 54 8.43 -0.99 -4.01
N PRO A 55 9.10 -0.87 -5.17
CA PRO A 55 8.39 -0.96 -6.46
C PRO A 55 7.83 -2.36 -6.67
N LEU A 56 6.75 -2.45 -7.45
CA LEU A 56 6.05 -3.73 -7.66
C LEU A 56 6.94 -4.82 -8.26
N ASP A 57 7.86 -4.46 -9.12
CA ASP A 57 8.66 -5.43 -9.86
C ASP A 57 10.02 -5.74 -9.23
N LYS A 58 10.30 -5.14 -8.07
CA LYS A 58 11.56 -5.43 -7.38
C LYS A 58 11.49 -6.79 -6.71
N GLU A 59 12.52 -7.61 -6.92
CA GLU A 59 12.63 -8.90 -6.24
C GLU A 59 13.08 -8.69 -4.80
N ILE A 60 12.36 -9.30 -3.87
CA ILE A 60 12.67 -9.23 -2.45
C ILE A 60 12.46 -10.59 -1.80
N GLU A 61 13.16 -10.79 -0.68
CA GLU A 61 13.03 -12.01 0.11
C GLU A 61 11.85 -11.90 1.06
N PRO A 62 11.19 -13.02 1.41
CA PRO A 62 10.16 -12.97 2.43
C PRO A 62 10.76 -12.60 3.80
N TYR A 63 9.92 -12.06 4.68
CA TYR A 63 10.35 -11.58 6.00
C TYR A 63 9.17 -11.65 6.97
N ASP A 64 9.48 -11.58 8.27
CA ASP A 64 8.48 -11.67 9.34
C ASP A 64 8.25 -10.37 10.10
N VAL A 65 9.03 -9.35 9.80
CA VAL A 65 8.91 -8.05 10.49
C VAL A 65 7.59 -7.37 10.10
N THR A 66 6.89 -6.81 11.09
CA THR A 66 5.66 -6.05 10.85
C THR A 66 5.60 -4.84 11.78
N LEU A 67 5.13 -3.71 11.27
CA LEU A 67 4.95 -2.51 12.08
C LEU A 67 3.93 -2.72 13.21
N ASN A 68 3.05 -3.72 13.05
CA ASN A 68 2.05 -4.01 14.07
C ASN A 68 2.68 -4.42 15.40
N ASN A 69 3.91 -4.94 15.36
CA ASN A 69 4.63 -5.37 16.55
C ASN A 69 5.72 -4.39 17.00
N MET A 70 5.78 -3.22 16.36
CA MET A 70 6.79 -2.22 16.65
C MET A 70 6.29 -1.17 17.66
N SER A 71 7.24 -0.63 18.43
CA SER A 71 6.96 0.50 19.31
C SER A 71 6.70 1.77 18.48
N VAL A 72 6.19 2.80 19.15
CA VAL A 72 5.99 4.12 18.52
C VAL A 72 7.31 4.62 17.92
N GLN A 73 8.40 4.51 18.69
CA GLN A 73 9.70 5.02 18.22
C GLN A 73 10.17 4.26 17.01
N GLU A 74 10.02 2.94 17.00
CA GLU A 74 10.41 2.11 15.84
C GLU A 74 9.60 2.47 14.61
N ARG A 75 8.30 2.71 14.77
CA ARG A 75 7.45 3.11 13.65
C ARG A 75 7.81 4.50 13.11
N ARG A 76 8.18 5.41 14.01
CA ARG A 76 8.66 6.73 13.59
C ARG A 76 9.97 6.63 12.80
N ASN A 77 10.88 5.78 13.28
CA ASN A 77 12.16 5.56 12.60
C ASN A 77 11.93 4.95 11.20
N TRP A 78 10.99 4.02 11.10
CA TRP A 78 10.61 3.44 9.81
C TRP A 78 10.10 4.53 8.84
N ALA A 79 9.22 5.40 9.32
CA ALA A 79 8.70 6.48 8.50
C ALA A 79 9.80 7.44 8.05
N LEU A 80 10.75 7.74 8.92
CA LEU A 80 11.91 8.59 8.58
C LEU A 80 12.75 7.98 7.46
N LYS A 81 12.74 6.65 7.34
CA LYS A 81 13.41 5.96 6.24
C LYS A 81 12.59 6.03 4.96
N VAL A 82 11.28 5.88 5.06
CA VAL A 82 10.39 5.80 3.89
C VAL A 82 10.18 7.15 3.23
N ILE A 83 10.08 8.23 4.02
CA ILE A 83 9.82 9.55 3.48
C ILE A 83 10.85 10.01 2.45
N PRO A 84 12.17 9.89 2.70
CA PRO A 84 13.14 10.21 1.66
C PRO A 84 13.01 9.34 0.41
N GLN A 85 12.66 8.06 0.59
CA GLN A 85 12.44 7.18 -0.56
C GLN A 85 11.27 7.68 -1.41
N LEU A 86 10.19 8.12 -0.75
CA LEU A 86 9.05 8.69 -1.47
C LEU A 86 9.46 9.96 -2.23
N ARG A 87 10.26 10.81 -1.61
CA ARG A 87 10.69 12.06 -2.26
C ARG A 87 11.52 11.82 -3.50
N GLU A 88 12.25 10.71 -3.56
CA GLU A 88 13.03 10.37 -4.73
C GLU A 88 12.17 10.03 -5.94
N HIS A 89 10.96 9.54 -5.69
CA HIS A 89 10.10 9.01 -6.76
C HIS A 89 8.82 9.83 -6.98
N CYS A 90 8.42 10.63 -6.00
CA CYS A 90 7.14 11.33 -6.02
C CYS A 90 7.32 12.77 -5.56
N ASP A 91 6.32 13.59 -5.90
CA ASP A 91 6.25 14.97 -5.42
C ASP A 91 5.24 15.01 -4.27
N LEU A 92 5.73 15.12 -3.03
CA LEU A 92 4.86 15.10 -1.85
C LEU A 92 3.93 16.31 -1.78
N GLU A 93 4.25 17.38 -2.50
CA GLU A 93 3.44 18.59 -2.54
C GLU A 93 2.35 18.52 -3.60
N LYS A 94 2.63 17.90 -4.74
CA LYS A 94 1.76 17.95 -5.91
C LYS A 94 1.02 16.66 -6.21
N ASP A 95 1.61 15.50 -5.88
CA ASP A 95 0.97 14.23 -6.16
C ASP A 95 -0.15 13.94 -5.18
N HIS A 96 -1.16 13.22 -5.65
CA HIS A 96 -2.26 12.76 -4.80
C HIS A 96 -2.02 11.30 -4.44
N PHE A 97 -2.04 10.99 -3.15
CA PHE A 97 -1.74 9.66 -2.64
C PHE A 97 -3.01 8.93 -2.23
N VAL A 98 -3.19 7.73 -2.77
CA VAL A 98 -4.27 6.84 -2.34
C VAL A 98 -3.62 5.79 -1.44
N ILE A 99 -4.04 5.77 -0.18
CA ILE A 99 -3.40 4.97 0.86
C ILE A 99 -4.23 3.72 1.15
N LEU A 100 -3.71 2.57 0.76
CA LEU A 100 -4.33 1.27 1.04
C LEU A 100 -3.45 0.55 2.06
N ALA A 101 -3.29 1.18 3.22
CA ALA A 101 -2.37 0.72 4.25
C ALA A 101 -2.99 0.92 5.63
N GLY A 102 -2.69 -0.01 6.54
CA GLY A 102 -3.17 0.07 7.90
C GLY A 102 -2.64 1.27 8.65
N GLN A 103 -3.32 1.61 9.77
CA GLN A 103 -3.02 2.81 10.53
C GLN A 103 -1.54 2.89 10.94
N LYS A 104 -0.96 1.78 11.38
CA LYS A 104 0.42 1.79 11.85
C LYS A 104 1.43 2.05 10.73
N TYR A 105 1.06 1.72 9.50
CA TYR A 105 1.92 1.98 8.33
C TYR A 105 1.79 3.41 7.82
N ARG A 106 0.59 4.02 7.92
CA ARG A 106 0.36 5.35 7.35
C ARG A 106 0.53 6.49 8.36
N GLN A 107 0.44 6.21 9.64
CA GLN A 107 0.33 7.22 10.68
C GLN A 107 1.37 8.34 10.59
N TYR A 108 2.62 7.99 10.41
CA TYR A 108 3.69 8.99 10.38
C TYR A 108 4.09 9.41 8.96
N LEU A 109 3.43 8.86 7.95
CA LEU A 109 3.61 9.29 6.56
C LEU A 109 2.63 10.40 6.19
N LEU A 110 1.38 10.28 6.64
CA LEU A 110 0.33 11.22 6.25
C LEU A 110 0.65 12.68 6.50
N PRO A 111 1.28 13.07 7.63
CA PRO A 111 1.60 14.48 7.84
C PRO A 111 2.54 15.08 6.79
N GLU A 112 3.28 14.24 6.08
CA GLU A 112 4.22 14.70 5.06
C GLU A 112 3.57 14.83 3.68
N LEU A 113 2.34 14.35 3.51
CA LEU A 113 1.64 14.34 2.24
C LEU A 113 0.64 15.48 2.21
N LYS A 114 0.67 16.28 1.15
CA LYS A 114 -0.26 17.41 1.06
C LYS A 114 -1.64 16.99 0.60
N SER A 115 -1.73 15.98 -0.27
CA SER A 115 -2.99 15.50 -0.80
C SER A 115 -3.05 13.99 -0.71
N TYR A 116 -4.05 13.46 0.01
CA TYR A 116 -4.20 12.01 0.14
C TYR A 116 -5.63 11.64 0.46
N GLU A 117 -5.95 10.35 0.27
CA GLU A 117 -7.20 9.76 0.72
C GLU A 117 -6.91 8.35 1.24
N VAL A 118 -7.73 7.90 2.17
CA VAL A 118 -7.61 6.56 2.78
C VAL A 118 -8.97 5.87 2.61
N PRO A 119 -9.20 5.23 1.45
CA PRO A 119 -10.54 4.72 1.12
C PRO A 119 -11.13 3.73 2.11
N MET A 120 -10.26 2.96 2.79
CA MET A 120 -10.74 1.93 3.73
C MET A 120 -10.51 2.33 5.19
N GLU A 121 -10.32 3.62 5.45
CA GLU A 121 -10.10 4.10 6.81
C GLU A 121 -11.25 3.70 7.73
N GLY A 122 -10.89 3.12 8.88
CA GLY A 122 -11.89 2.74 9.89
C GLY A 122 -12.60 1.42 9.62
N LEU A 123 -12.34 0.78 8.48
CA LEU A 123 -13.01 -0.48 8.16
C LEU A 123 -12.24 -1.68 8.73
N PRO A 124 -12.92 -2.60 9.43
CA PRO A 124 -12.32 -3.88 9.77
C PRO A 124 -11.96 -4.66 8.52
N ILE A 125 -11.10 -5.68 8.65
CA ILE A 125 -10.63 -6.46 7.50
C ILE A 125 -11.77 -6.98 6.62
N GLY A 126 -12.82 -7.56 7.23
CA GLY A 126 -13.94 -8.08 6.47
C GLY A 126 -14.68 -7.01 5.68
N LYS A 127 -14.87 -5.84 6.28
CA LYS A 127 -15.50 -4.71 5.60
C LYS A 127 -14.61 -4.15 4.50
N GLY A 128 -13.28 -4.15 4.74
CA GLY A 128 -12.33 -3.73 3.72
C GLY A 128 -12.39 -4.64 2.50
N LEU A 129 -12.44 -5.96 2.71
CA LEU A 129 -12.58 -6.91 1.60
C LEU A 129 -13.89 -6.69 0.85
N GLN A 130 -14.97 -6.43 1.57
CA GLN A 130 -16.27 -6.16 0.96
C GLN A 130 -16.19 -4.89 0.10
N PHE A 131 -15.59 -3.83 0.62
CA PHE A 131 -15.39 -2.59 -0.12
C PHE A 131 -14.66 -2.86 -1.43
N LEU A 132 -13.54 -3.60 -1.36
CA LEU A 132 -12.74 -3.91 -2.54
C LEU A 132 -13.52 -4.74 -3.56
N ASN A 133 -14.27 -5.74 -3.09
CA ASN A 133 -15.11 -6.56 -3.97
C ASN A 133 -16.13 -5.69 -4.71
N GLU A 134 -16.75 -4.76 -4.01
CA GLU A 134 -17.74 -3.88 -4.61
C GLU A 134 -17.11 -2.97 -5.67
N GLN A 135 -15.93 -2.42 -5.38
CA GLN A 135 -15.24 -1.57 -6.33
C GLN A 135 -14.82 -2.36 -7.58
N LEU A 136 -14.33 -3.57 -7.41
CA LEU A 136 -13.91 -4.42 -8.53
C LEU A 136 -15.10 -4.85 -9.38
N GLN A 137 -16.23 -5.21 -8.74
CA GLN A 137 -17.45 -5.60 -9.45
C GLN A 137 -18.07 -4.42 -10.18
N SER A 138 -18.11 -3.27 -9.53
CA SER A 138 -18.70 -2.07 -10.12
C SER A 138 -18.00 -1.70 -11.42
N SER A 139 -16.65 -1.71 -11.40
CA SER A 139 -15.87 -1.43 -12.60
C SER A 139 -16.10 -2.49 -13.69
N LYS A 140 -16.14 -3.75 -13.29
CA LYS A 140 -16.37 -4.86 -14.21
C LYS A 140 -17.79 -4.80 -14.79
N GLY A 141 -18.78 -4.50 -13.95
CA GLY A 141 -20.16 -4.37 -14.41
C GLY A 141 -20.31 -3.25 -15.41
N GLY A 142 -19.65 -2.12 -15.16
CA GLY A 142 -19.66 -1.01 -16.10
C GLY A 142 -19.05 -1.34 -17.45
N LYS A 143 -18.07 -2.23 -17.45
CA LYS A 143 -17.44 -2.70 -18.68
C LYS A 143 -18.29 -3.72 -19.44
N GLY A 144 -19.11 -4.47 -18.72
CA GLY A 144 -19.92 -5.50 -19.29
C GLY A 144 -21.05 -4.98 -20.17
N GLU A 145 -21.22 -3.71 -20.15
CA GLU A 145 -22.26 -3.05 -20.93
C GLU A 145 -21.69 -2.44 -22.21
#